data_e5a9f9d1888068679616c9642a43b1ae
#
_entry.id   e5a9f9d1888068679616c9642a43b1ae
#
_cell.length_a   1.000
_cell.length_b   1.000
_cell.length_c   1.000
_cell.angle_alpha   90.00
_cell.angle_beta   90.00
_cell.angle_gamma   90.00
#
_symmetry.space_group_name_H-M   'P 1'
#
loop_
_entity.id
_entity.type
_entity.pdbx_description
1 polymer ?
#
loop_
_entity_poly.entity_id
_entity_poly.type
_entity_poly.pdbx_seq_one_letter_code
_entity_poly.pdbx_strand_id
1 'polypeptide(L)'
;MRRLAGKLAEIFALPEPFMSSLQSPQIHWADLRRHELDWLRVLAFGLLIIYHLGMAYVADWGWHIKSAYQSETLQYLMRWSNQWRMSLLFLISGAALSYQLYRHSGWAMPGRLCRRLLLPLVVGSLVVVAPQSFVESKLAGAIGDMGYLEFWRHYLGYPWGFGDPLPPAYGRLPGFNAIWNHLWYLPYLLAYSLLVWAIYPLLCRPRVARTAQTLGQSMPLMLLYILPCLLIFALGQWLWEKYPTTHAFFNDWHNHARSFSIFLVGFGLV
;
A
#
# COMPACT_ATOMS: atom_id res chain seq x y z
N MET A 1 31.32 -10.49 -10.41
CA MET A 1 30.41 -9.59 -9.71
C MET A 1 30.65 -8.09 -9.96
N ARG A 2 31.87 -7.55 -9.89
CA ARG A 2 32.14 -6.10 -10.15
C ARG A 2 31.75 -5.63 -11.57
N ARG A 3 31.94 -6.44 -12.62
CA ARG A 3 31.54 -6.08 -14.01
C ARG A 3 30.02 -6.03 -14.22
N LEU A 4 29.25 -6.87 -13.51
CA LEU A 4 27.78 -6.82 -13.57
C LEU A 4 27.26 -5.58 -12.84
N ALA A 5 27.82 -5.25 -11.69
CA ALA A 5 27.46 -4.05 -10.93
C ALA A 5 27.75 -2.75 -11.71
N GLY A 6 28.87 -2.71 -12.47
CA GLY A 6 29.18 -1.58 -13.35
C GLY A 6 28.17 -1.42 -14.50
N LYS A 7 27.83 -2.51 -15.20
CA LYS A 7 26.81 -2.45 -16.28
C LYS A 7 25.40 -2.08 -15.76
N LEU A 8 25.06 -2.52 -14.57
CA LEU A 8 23.79 -2.15 -13.95
C LEU A 8 23.78 -0.70 -13.46
N ALA A 9 24.93 -0.18 -13.00
CA ALA A 9 25.06 1.24 -12.66
C ALA A 9 24.88 2.14 -13.89
N GLU A 10 25.37 1.73 -15.07
CA GLU A 10 25.12 2.45 -16.33
C GLU A 10 23.66 2.41 -16.76
N ILE A 11 22.91 1.34 -16.47
CA ILE A 11 21.48 1.24 -16.78
C ILE A 11 20.65 2.17 -15.89
N PHE A 12 21.09 2.40 -14.65
CA PHE A 12 20.42 3.29 -13.69
C PHE A 12 20.95 4.73 -13.69
N ALA A 13 21.99 5.03 -14.46
CA ALA A 13 22.42 6.39 -14.73
C ALA A 13 21.47 7.04 -15.76
N LEU A 14 20.84 8.14 -15.40
CA LEU A 14 20.03 8.92 -16.36
C LEU A 14 20.95 9.41 -17.48
N PRO A 15 20.55 9.29 -18.76
CA PRO A 15 21.38 9.76 -19.87
C PRO A 15 21.61 11.27 -19.78
N GLU A 16 22.86 11.70 -19.95
CA GLU A 16 23.34 13.09 -19.95
C GLU A 16 22.43 14.09 -20.73
N PRO A 17 21.86 13.75 -21.91
CA PRO A 17 21.00 14.68 -22.63
C PRO A 17 19.65 14.95 -21.91
N PHE A 18 19.23 14.13 -20.97
CA PHE A 18 18.07 14.40 -20.13
C PHE A 18 18.40 15.44 -19.05
N MET A 19 19.64 15.40 -18.52
CA MET A 19 20.13 16.39 -17.57
C MET A 19 20.41 17.75 -18.22
N SER A 20 20.82 17.78 -19.49
CA SER A 20 21.09 19.04 -20.20
C SER A 20 19.84 19.78 -20.71
N SER A 21 18.74 19.06 -20.98
CA SER A 21 17.45 19.68 -21.32
C SER A 21 16.74 20.33 -20.14
N LEU A 22 17.19 20.07 -18.90
CA LEU A 22 16.69 20.67 -17.66
C LEU A 22 17.46 21.95 -17.25
N GLN A 23 18.40 22.44 -18.11
CA GLN A 23 19.14 23.68 -17.88
C GLN A 23 18.33 24.92 -18.32
N SER A 24 17.12 25.07 -17.84
CA SER A 24 16.45 26.37 -17.74
C SER A 24 15.93 26.55 -16.32
N PRO A 25 15.77 27.75 -15.82
CA PRO A 25 16.44 28.45 -14.76
C PRO A 25 16.65 27.59 -13.49
N GLN A 26 17.77 27.80 -12.82
CA GLN A 26 18.19 27.07 -11.61
C GLN A 26 17.05 26.99 -10.57
N ILE A 27 16.17 25.98 -10.74
CA ILE A 27 15.24 25.62 -9.69
C ILE A 27 16.09 25.01 -8.56
N HIS A 28 16.21 25.73 -7.47
CA HIS A 28 16.86 25.21 -6.27
C HIS A 28 16.11 23.93 -5.87
N TRP A 29 16.79 22.80 -5.84
CA TRP A 29 16.21 21.48 -5.50
C TRP A 29 15.55 21.46 -4.11
N ALA A 30 15.85 22.44 -3.25
CA ALA A 30 15.17 22.67 -1.98
C ALA A 30 13.71 23.10 -2.16
N ASP A 31 13.38 23.80 -3.27
CA ASP A 31 12.02 24.29 -3.55
C ASP A 31 11.09 23.21 -4.10
N LEU A 32 11.64 22.03 -4.42
CA LEU A 32 10.87 20.88 -4.87
C LEU A 32 10.28 20.03 -3.73
N ARG A 33 10.39 20.43 -2.47
CA ARG A 33 9.69 19.77 -1.39
C ARG A 33 8.21 20.13 -1.46
N ARG A 34 7.41 19.16 -1.87
CA ARG A 34 5.95 19.28 -1.98
C ARG A 34 5.33 19.22 -0.60
N HIS A 35 5.32 20.34 0.10
CA HIS A 35 4.71 20.44 1.43
C HIS A 35 3.24 20.03 1.42
N GLU A 36 2.53 20.25 0.32
CA GLU A 36 1.15 19.85 0.12
C GLU A 36 0.97 18.33 0.23
N LEU A 37 1.88 17.55 -0.37
CA LEU A 37 1.86 16.07 -0.28
C LEU A 37 2.18 15.59 1.13
N ASP A 38 3.09 16.27 1.84
CA ASP A 38 3.41 15.94 3.22
C ASP A 38 2.21 16.23 4.14
N TRP A 39 1.55 17.38 3.99
CA TRP A 39 0.33 17.72 4.73
C TRP A 39 -0.81 16.77 4.42
N LEU A 40 -1.05 16.48 3.14
CA LEU A 40 -2.10 15.55 2.73
C LEU A 40 -1.90 14.16 3.33
N ARG A 41 -0.63 13.71 3.43
CA ARG A 41 -0.29 12.45 4.09
C ARG A 41 -0.58 12.50 5.58
N VAL A 42 -0.19 13.56 6.28
CA VAL A 42 -0.45 13.73 7.72
C VAL A 42 -1.95 13.72 7.99
N LEU A 43 -2.74 14.46 7.19
CA LEU A 43 -4.19 14.48 7.31
C LEU A 43 -4.83 13.11 7.03
N ALA A 44 -4.34 12.40 6.00
CA ALA A 44 -4.83 11.05 5.67
C ALA A 44 -4.54 10.04 6.79
N PHE A 45 -3.35 10.10 7.41
CA PHE A 45 -3.04 9.27 8.58
C PHE A 45 -3.86 9.69 9.81
N GLY A 46 -4.05 10.98 10.04
CA GLY A 46 -4.93 11.47 11.12
C GLY A 46 -6.36 10.93 10.96
N LEU A 47 -6.90 10.99 9.74
CA LEU A 47 -8.20 10.40 9.43
C LEU A 47 -8.23 8.88 9.66
N LEU A 48 -7.13 8.17 9.36
CA LEU A 48 -7.02 6.75 9.61
C LEU A 48 -7.09 6.41 11.10
N ILE A 49 -6.42 7.20 11.94
CA ILE A 49 -6.47 7.03 13.41
C ILE A 49 -7.90 7.26 13.92
N ILE A 50 -8.54 8.37 13.53
CA ILE A 50 -9.91 8.69 13.91
C ILE A 50 -10.86 7.57 13.47
N TYR A 51 -10.68 7.05 12.27
CA TYR A 51 -11.46 5.94 11.75
C TYR A 51 -11.32 4.68 12.63
N HIS A 52 -10.11 4.28 12.99
CA HIS A 52 -9.90 3.09 13.82
C HIS A 52 -10.48 3.25 15.23
N LEU A 53 -10.39 4.45 15.81
CA LEU A 53 -11.07 4.76 17.07
C LEU A 53 -12.59 4.67 16.92
N GLY A 54 -13.14 5.20 15.83
CA GLY A 54 -14.57 5.16 15.54
C GLY A 54 -15.12 3.76 15.37
N MET A 55 -14.32 2.79 14.91
CA MET A 55 -14.75 1.40 14.66
C MET A 55 -15.32 0.71 15.92
N ALA A 56 -14.87 1.09 17.11
CA ALA A 56 -15.42 0.57 18.36
C ALA A 56 -16.90 0.99 18.59
N TYR A 57 -17.34 2.08 17.98
CA TYR A 57 -18.65 2.71 18.18
C TYR A 57 -19.61 2.56 17.00
N VAL A 58 -19.19 2.00 15.88
CA VAL A 58 -20.04 1.75 14.70
C VAL A 58 -20.96 0.56 14.95
N ALA A 59 -22.23 0.62 14.56
CA ALA A 59 -23.23 -0.40 14.86
C ALA A 59 -22.94 -1.75 14.18
N ASP A 60 -23.02 -1.83 12.85
CA ASP A 60 -23.10 -3.10 12.12
C ASP A 60 -21.75 -3.71 11.73
N TRP A 61 -20.64 -2.96 11.82
CA TRP A 61 -19.34 -3.47 11.41
C TRP A 61 -18.65 -4.24 12.51
N GLY A 62 -18.11 -5.41 12.19
CA GLY A 62 -17.25 -6.16 13.10
C GLY A 62 -15.99 -5.38 13.46
N TRP A 63 -15.62 -5.40 14.73
CA TRP A 63 -14.36 -4.85 15.24
C TRP A 63 -13.92 -5.68 16.45
N HIS A 64 -12.65 -5.63 16.78
CA HIS A 64 -12.04 -6.45 17.83
C HIS A 64 -12.71 -6.28 19.20
N ILE A 65 -13.02 -5.04 19.57
CA ILE A 65 -13.74 -4.69 20.80
C ILE A 65 -14.78 -3.66 20.45
N LYS A 66 -16.04 -3.96 20.76
CA LYS A 66 -17.18 -3.05 20.53
C LYS A 66 -17.61 -2.39 21.82
N SER A 67 -17.94 -1.12 21.73
CA SER A 67 -18.60 -0.38 22.82
C SER A 67 -20.05 -0.86 22.98
N ALA A 68 -20.55 -0.79 24.20
CA ALA A 68 -21.99 -0.92 24.47
C ALA A 68 -22.81 0.22 23.84
N TYR A 69 -22.17 1.38 23.64
CA TYR A 69 -22.78 2.53 22.98
C TYR A 69 -22.37 2.55 21.51
N GLN A 70 -23.32 2.31 20.62
CA GLN A 70 -23.09 2.27 19.18
C GLN A 70 -23.94 3.32 18.47
N SER A 71 -23.46 3.88 17.36
CA SER A 71 -24.09 4.95 16.60
C SER A 71 -24.19 4.59 15.12
N GLU A 72 -25.41 4.58 14.60
CA GLU A 72 -25.66 4.44 13.16
C GLU A 72 -25.21 5.68 12.38
N THR A 73 -25.40 6.88 12.95
CA THR A 73 -24.93 8.13 12.32
C THR A 73 -23.43 8.11 12.07
N LEU A 74 -22.64 7.65 13.06
CA LEU A 74 -21.21 7.48 12.90
C LEU A 74 -20.90 6.48 11.79
N GLN A 75 -21.67 5.41 11.66
CA GLN A 75 -21.51 4.42 10.60
C GLN A 75 -21.64 5.01 9.20
N TYR A 76 -22.62 5.89 8.97
CA TYR A 76 -22.76 6.57 7.67
C TYR A 76 -21.54 7.45 7.34
N LEU A 77 -21.04 8.23 8.30
CA LEU A 77 -19.84 9.04 8.13
C LEU A 77 -18.61 8.17 7.83
N MET A 78 -18.49 7.04 8.51
CA MET A 78 -17.38 6.12 8.31
C MET A 78 -17.48 5.36 6.98
N ARG A 79 -18.68 4.99 6.51
CA ARG A 79 -18.91 4.43 5.18
C ARG A 79 -18.45 5.39 4.09
N TRP A 80 -18.79 6.67 4.22
CA TRP A 80 -18.34 7.69 3.26
C TRP A 80 -16.81 7.77 3.19
N SER A 81 -16.12 7.86 4.33
CA SER A 81 -14.65 7.93 4.37
C SER A 81 -13.99 6.63 3.93
N ASN A 82 -14.59 5.48 4.16
CA ASN A 82 -14.06 4.17 3.79
C ASN A 82 -13.89 3.97 2.28
N GLN A 83 -14.72 4.62 1.47
CA GLN A 83 -14.71 4.47 0.01
C GLN A 83 -13.42 5.01 -0.63
N TRP A 84 -12.87 6.11 -0.11
CA TRP A 84 -11.77 6.83 -0.74
C TRP A 84 -10.48 6.91 0.09
N ARG A 85 -10.57 6.67 1.41
CA ARG A 85 -9.43 6.81 2.32
C ARG A 85 -8.20 6.00 1.92
N MET A 86 -8.37 4.70 1.66
CA MET A 86 -7.27 3.83 1.26
C MET A 86 -6.77 4.16 -0.14
N SER A 87 -7.68 4.54 -1.04
CA SER A 87 -7.34 5.01 -2.38
C SER A 87 -6.47 6.26 -2.33
N LEU A 88 -6.80 7.21 -1.47
CA LEU A 88 -6.00 8.43 -1.25
C LEU A 88 -4.59 8.09 -0.76
N LEU A 89 -4.45 7.16 0.18
CA LEU A 89 -3.13 6.73 0.68
C LEU A 89 -2.28 6.10 -0.42
N PHE A 90 -2.84 5.24 -1.27
CA PHE A 90 -2.11 4.66 -2.41
C PHE A 90 -1.71 5.74 -3.43
N LEU A 91 -2.60 6.67 -3.75
CA LEU A 91 -2.32 7.78 -4.66
C LEU A 91 -1.16 8.65 -4.16
N ILE A 92 -1.21 9.09 -2.91
CA ILE A 92 -0.13 9.90 -2.30
C ILE A 92 1.19 9.11 -2.27
N SER A 93 1.12 7.80 -2.03
CA SER A 93 2.31 6.96 -1.95
C SER A 93 2.94 6.73 -3.32
N GLY A 94 2.13 6.62 -4.38
CA GLY A 94 2.61 6.60 -5.76
C GLY A 94 3.34 7.89 -6.13
N ALA A 95 2.72 9.04 -5.86
CA ALA A 95 3.34 10.35 -6.08
C ALA A 95 4.66 10.51 -5.31
N ALA A 96 4.69 10.07 -4.05
CA ALA A 96 5.90 10.11 -3.24
C ALA A 96 7.01 9.18 -3.75
N LEU A 97 6.65 8.01 -4.31
CA LEU A 97 7.63 7.11 -4.90
C LEU A 97 8.24 7.70 -6.17
N SER A 98 7.42 8.31 -7.05
CA SER A 98 7.90 9.00 -8.25
C SER A 98 8.99 10.01 -7.89
N TYR A 99 8.71 10.84 -6.90
CA TYR A 99 9.65 11.83 -6.38
C TYR A 99 10.93 11.22 -5.81
N GLN A 100 10.81 10.11 -5.08
CA GLN A 100 11.95 9.41 -4.51
C GLN A 100 12.84 8.77 -5.57
N LEU A 101 12.25 8.14 -6.61
CA LEU A 101 12.99 7.52 -7.70
C LEU A 101 13.68 8.55 -8.59
N TYR A 102 13.06 9.69 -8.81
CA TYR A 102 13.69 10.81 -9.51
C TYR A 102 14.97 11.27 -8.81
N ARG A 103 14.93 11.35 -7.47
CA ARG A 103 16.10 11.81 -6.68
C ARG A 103 17.12 10.69 -6.40
N HIS A 104 16.70 9.46 -6.28
CA HIS A 104 17.50 8.33 -5.77
C HIS A 104 17.07 7.00 -6.39
N SER A 105 17.34 6.80 -7.67
CA SER A 105 16.97 5.56 -8.38
C SER A 105 17.93 4.38 -8.18
N GLY A 106 18.99 4.54 -7.39
CA GLY A 106 20.06 3.53 -7.24
C GLY A 106 19.65 2.29 -6.42
N TRP A 107 20.60 1.34 -6.36
CA TRP A 107 20.45 0.04 -5.67
C TRP A 107 20.19 0.12 -4.16
N ALA A 108 20.44 1.26 -3.53
CA ALA A 108 20.09 1.47 -2.13
C ALA A 108 18.59 1.67 -1.89
N MET A 109 17.79 1.89 -2.95
CA MET A 109 16.36 2.18 -2.84
C MET A 109 15.54 1.02 -2.26
N PRO A 110 15.70 -0.24 -2.70
CA PRO A 110 14.99 -1.37 -2.09
C PRO A 110 15.24 -1.51 -0.60
N GLY A 111 16.50 -1.36 -0.16
CA GLY A 111 16.84 -1.41 1.26
C GLY A 111 16.16 -0.31 2.08
N ARG A 112 16.04 0.91 1.52
CA ARG A 112 15.30 2.02 2.15
C ARG A 112 13.80 1.74 2.22
N LEU A 113 13.20 1.19 1.14
CA LEU A 113 11.79 0.81 1.10
C LEU A 113 11.50 -0.29 2.12
N CYS A 114 12.31 -1.36 2.14
CA CYS A 114 12.16 -2.44 3.12
C CYS A 114 12.27 -1.91 4.55
N ARG A 115 13.29 -1.13 4.88
CA ARG A 115 13.43 -0.57 6.24
C ARG A 115 12.25 0.32 6.63
N ARG A 116 11.71 1.10 5.69
CA ARG A 116 10.62 2.03 5.94
C ARG A 116 9.26 1.36 6.06
N LEU A 117 9.01 0.26 5.35
CA LEU A 117 7.70 -0.38 5.27
C LEU A 117 7.66 -1.75 5.97
N LEU A 118 8.71 -2.57 5.81
CA LEU A 118 8.75 -3.90 6.41
C LEU A 118 9.01 -3.83 7.92
N LEU A 119 9.87 -2.93 8.38
CA LEU A 119 10.14 -2.81 9.82
C LEU A 119 8.87 -2.42 10.62
N PRO A 120 8.10 -1.36 10.24
CA PRO A 120 6.84 -1.06 10.90
C PRO A 120 5.80 -2.19 10.76
N LEU A 121 5.76 -2.89 9.62
CA LEU A 121 4.88 -4.04 9.43
C LEU A 121 5.20 -5.15 10.44
N VAL A 122 6.46 -5.58 10.53
CA VAL A 122 6.88 -6.65 11.44
C VAL A 122 6.65 -6.26 12.90
N VAL A 123 7.12 -5.08 13.30
CA VAL A 123 6.93 -4.60 14.69
C VAL A 123 5.45 -4.44 15.00
N GLY A 124 4.67 -3.83 14.11
CA GLY A 124 3.23 -3.63 14.29
C GLY A 124 2.47 -4.96 14.39
N SER A 125 2.80 -5.94 13.55
CA SER A 125 2.18 -7.27 13.62
C SER A 125 2.48 -7.99 14.92
N LEU A 126 3.72 -7.92 15.40
CA LEU A 126 4.14 -8.65 16.61
C LEU A 126 3.73 -7.93 17.91
N VAL A 127 3.79 -6.60 17.94
CA VAL A 127 3.62 -5.81 19.17
C VAL A 127 2.20 -5.26 19.31
N VAL A 128 1.50 -5.02 18.21
CA VAL A 128 0.14 -4.44 18.22
C VAL A 128 -0.91 -5.47 17.82
N VAL A 129 -0.77 -6.10 16.65
CA VAL A 129 -1.80 -7.00 16.14
C VAL A 129 -1.89 -8.28 16.96
N ALA A 130 -0.78 -8.92 17.32
CA ALA A 130 -0.82 -10.18 18.06
C ALA A 130 -1.50 -10.05 19.44
N PRO A 131 -1.18 -9.07 20.31
CA PRO A 131 -1.92 -8.87 21.57
C PRO A 131 -3.39 -8.53 21.36
N GLN A 132 -3.71 -7.70 20.36
CA GLN A 132 -5.08 -7.34 20.02
C GLN A 132 -5.89 -8.58 19.67
N SER A 133 -5.32 -9.44 18.87
CA SER A 133 -5.87 -10.70 18.44
C SER A 133 -6.08 -11.70 19.57
N PHE A 134 -5.14 -11.75 20.50
CA PHE A 134 -5.25 -12.56 21.70
C PHE A 134 -6.42 -12.10 22.59
N VAL A 135 -6.51 -10.79 22.85
CA VAL A 135 -7.60 -10.23 23.68
C VAL A 135 -8.95 -10.49 23.04
N GLU A 136 -9.09 -10.27 21.73
CA GLU A 136 -10.32 -10.56 20.98
C GLU A 136 -10.73 -12.04 21.12
N SER A 137 -9.79 -12.96 20.88
CA SER A 137 -10.03 -14.40 20.98
C SER A 137 -10.41 -14.83 22.41
N LYS A 138 -9.82 -14.20 23.41
CA LYS A 138 -10.13 -14.48 24.83
C LYS A 138 -11.52 -13.98 25.21
N LEU A 139 -11.88 -12.76 24.79
CA LEU A 139 -13.21 -12.18 25.01
C LEU A 139 -14.31 -12.96 24.29
N ALA A 140 -14.00 -13.51 23.12
CA ALA A 140 -14.92 -14.38 22.36
C ALA A 140 -15.04 -15.80 22.97
N GLY A 141 -14.29 -16.15 24.01
CA GLY A 141 -14.25 -17.49 24.59
C GLY A 141 -13.62 -18.56 23.70
N ALA A 142 -12.91 -18.12 22.65
CA ALA A 142 -12.47 -19.01 21.58
C ALA A 142 -11.18 -19.77 21.90
N ILE A 143 -10.37 -19.30 22.87
CA ILE A 143 -9.08 -19.89 23.25
C ILE A 143 -9.05 -20.44 24.69
N GLY A 144 -10.18 -20.41 25.40
CA GLY A 144 -10.27 -20.95 26.77
C GLY A 144 -9.18 -20.38 27.68
N ASP A 145 -8.42 -21.28 28.35
CA ASP A 145 -7.35 -20.92 29.28
C ASP A 145 -5.97 -20.77 28.61
N MET A 146 -5.90 -20.77 27.27
CA MET A 146 -4.65 -20.61 26.53
C MET A 146 -3.88 -19.37 26.98
N GLY A 147 -2.59 -19.53 27.26
CA GLY A 147 -1.69 -18.42 27.60
C GLY A 147 -1.24 -17.62 26.37
N TYR A 148 -0.79 -16.37 26.60
CA TYR A 148 -0.37 -15.50 25.51
C TYR A 148 0.78 -16.07 24.66
N LEU A 149 1.78 -16.69 25.26
CA LEU A 149 2.92 -17.28 24.54
C LEU A 149 2.52 -18.48 23.68
N GLU A 150 1.58 -19.28 24.14
CA GLU A 150 1.02 -20.39 23.38
C GLU A 150 0.21 -19.87 22.18
N PHE A 151 -0.69 -18.92 22.42
CA PHE A 151 -1.41 -18.22 21.35
C PHE A 151 -0.46 -17.62 20.31
N TRP A 152 0.62 -16.98 20.74
CA TRP A 152 1.59 -16.34 19.87
C TRP A 152 2.29 -17.31 18.92
N ARG A 153 2.59 -18.53 19.39
CA ARG A 153 3.14 -19.61 18.54
C ARG A 153 2.15 -20.01 17.44
N HIS A 154 0.87 -20.20 17.79
CA HIS A 154 -0.18 -20.51 16.83
C HIS A 154 -0.39 -19.36 15.84
N TYR A 155 -0.41 -18.13 16.33
CA TYR A 155 -0.56 -16.92 15.53
C TYR A 155 0.55 -16.80 14.47
N LEU A 156 1.80 -17.04 14.81
CA LEU A 156 2.92 -16.99 13.85
C LEU A 156 2.91 -18.16 12.86
N GLY A 157 2.46 -19.33 13.27
CA GLY A 157 2.40 -20.52 12.44
C GLY A 157 1.24 -20.51 11.44
N TYR A 158 0.18 -19.80 11.73
CA TYR A 158 -1.09 -19.83 10.98
C TYR A 158 -0.97 -19.61 9.47
N PRO A 159 -0.27 -18.59 8.95
CA PRO A 159 -0.18 -18.36 7.52
C PRO A 159 0.59 -19.44 6.76
N TRP A 160 1.41 -20.20 7.46
CA TRP A 160 2.25 -21.24 6.89
C TRP A 160 1.61 -22.63 6.99
N GLY A 161 0.39 -22.71 7.56
CA GLY A 161 -0.27 -23.97 7.83
C GLY A 161 0.39 -24.79 8.95
N PHE A 162 1.23 -24.17 9.77
CA PHE A 162 1.85 -24.80 10.94
C PHE A 162 1.06 -24.46 12.18
N GLY A 163 0.46 -25.45 12.82
CA GLY A 163 -0.29 -25.31 14.06
C GLY A 163 -1.78 -25.56 13.92
N ASP A 164 -2.44 -25.68 15.07
CA ASP A 164 -3.88 -25.83 15.14
C ASP A 164 -4.60 -24.61 14.53
N PRO A 165 -5.77 -24.79 13.93
CA PRO A 165 -6.52 -23.67 13.41
C PRO A 165 -6.77 -22.66 14.51
N LEU A 166 -6.45 -21.40 14.24
CA LEU A 166 -6.80 -20.29 15.12
C LEU A 166 -8.31 -20.31 15.38
N PRO A 167 -8.74 -19.87 16.57
CA PRO A 167 -10.14 -19.88 16.98
C PRO A 167 -11.07 -19.23 15.91
N PRO A 168 -12.37 -19.55 15.90
CA PRO A 168 -13.31 -19.13 14.83
C PRO A 168 -13.39 -17.64 14.58
N ALA A 169 -13.06 -16.78 15.55
CA ALA A 169 -12.91 -15.34 15.36
C ALA A 169 -11.81 -15.01 14.33
N TYR A 170 -10.77 -15.83 14.26
CA TYR A 170 -9.63 -15.74 13.32
C TYR A 170 -9.81 -16.59 12.06
N GLY A 171 -10.51 -17.70 12.12
CA GLY A 171 -10.74 -18.59 10.99
C GLY A 171 -11.50 -17.96 9.81
N ARG A 172 -11.98 -16.72 9.98
CA ARG A 172 -12.56 -15.90 8.92
C ARG A 172 -11.55 -15.03 8.17
N LEU A 173 -10.32 -14.90 8.68
CA LEU A 173 -9.29 -14.08 8.04
C LEU A 173 -8.36 -15.00 7.25
N PRO A 174 -8.34 -14.90 5.90
CA PRO A 174 -7.53 -15.80 5.08
C PRO A 174 -6.04 -15.48 5.19
N GLY A 175 -5.24 -16.53 5.44
CA GLY A 175 -3.79 -16.50 5.31
C GLY A 175 -3.10 -15.36 6.09
N PHE A 176 -2.28 -14.60 5.41
CA PHE A 176 -1.50 -13.50 6.02
C PHE A 176 -2.34 -12.35 6.58
N ASN A 177 -3.61 -12.20 6.18
CA ASN A 177 -4.46 -11.17 6.76
C ASN A 177 -4.63 -11.35 8.28
N ALA A 178 -4.60 -12.58 8.77
CA ALA A 178 -4.62 -12.86 10.21
C ALA A 178 -3.44 -12.23 10.96
N ILE A 179 -2.26 -12.10 10.32
CA ILE A 179 -1.05 -11.55 10.94
C ILE A 179 -1.03 -10.03 10.89
N TRP A 180 -1.27 -9.43 9.72
CA TRP A 180 -1.17 -7.97 9.61
C TRP A 180 -2.47 -7.22 9.77
N ASN A 181 -3.62 -7.90 9.70
CA ASN A 181 -4.93 -7.33 9.93
C ASN A 181 -5.07 -5.92 9.30
N HIS A 182 -5.23 -4.88 10.12
CA HIS A 182 -5.36 -3.49 9.67
C HIS A 182 -4.07 -2.88 9.06
N LEU A 183 -2.92 -3.57 9.17
CA LEU A 183 -1.65 -3.15 8.54
C LEU A 183 -1.50 -3.63 7.10
N TRP A 184 -2.52 -4.28 6.51
CA TRP A 184 -2.49 -4.86 5.17
C TRP A 184 -1.99 -3.89 4.08
N TYR A 185 -2.17 -2.60 4.25
CA TYR A 185 -1.69 -1.58 3.34
C TYR A 185 -0.16 -1.61 3.13
N LEU A 186 0.61 -1.90 4.17
CA LEU A 186 2.08 -1.86 4.13
C LEU A 186 2.71 -2.91 3.20
N PRO A 187 2.34 -4.21 3.23
CA PRO A 187 2.88 -5.21 2.31
C PRO A 187 2.50 -4.92 0.85
N TYR A 188 1.28 -4.40 0.58
CA TYR A 188 0.87 -4.00 -0.76
C TYR A 188 1.69 -2.82 -1.26
N LEU A 189 1.86 -1.80 -0.46
CA LEU A 189 2.68 -0.64 -0.79
C LEU A 189 4.14 -1.02 -1.04
N LEU A 190 4.70 -1.93 -0.23
CA LEU A 190 6.06 -2.43 -0.42
C LEU A 190 6.20 -3.14 -1.77
N ALA A 191 5.30 -4.07 -2.06
CA ALA A 191 5.31 -4.82 -3.33
C ALA A 191 5.19 -3.90 -4.54
N TYR A 192 4.24 -2.95 -4.52
CA TYR A 192 4.06 -1.98 -5.61
C TYR A 192 5.28 -1.07 -5.79
N SER A 193 5.85 -0.62 -4.69
CA SER A 193 7.04 0.24 -4.72
C SER A 193 8.27 -0.50 -5.28
N LEU A 194 8.48 -1.75 -4.89
CA LEU A 194 9.55 -2.59 -5.42
C LEU A 194 9.34 -2.94 -6.90
N LEU A 195 8.10 -3.24 -7.30
CA LEU A 195 7.76 -3.51 -8.69
C LEU A 195 8.05 -2.29 -9.58
N VAL A 196 7.54 -1.11 -9.18
CA VAL A 196 7.77 0.12 -9.94
C VAL A 196 9.25 0.48 -9.96
N TRP A 197 9.99 0.34 -8.85
CA TRP A 197 11.42 0.52 -8.83
C TRP A 197 12.14 -0.41 -9.83
N ALA A 198 11.77 -1.69 -9.89
CA ALA A 198 12.39 -2.67 -10.79
C ALA A 198 12.15 -2.34 -12.28
N ILE A 199 10.96 -1.83 -12.63
CA ILE A 199 10.62 -1.45 -14.00
C ILE A 199 11.02 -0.01 -14.36
N TYR A 200 11.35 0.83 -13.38
CA TYR A 200 11.67 2.24 -13.58
C TYR A 200 12.75 2.49 -14.65
N PRO A 201 13.88 1.72 -14.72
CA PRO A 201 14.88 1.91 -15.76
C PRO A 201 14.33 1.63 -17.17
N LEU A 202 13.33 0.76 -17.30
CA LEU A 202 12.66 0.51 -18.56
C LEU A 202 11.79 1.70 -18.98
N LEU A 203 11.09 2.30 -18.01
CA LEU A 203 10.27 3.50 -18.24
C LEU A 203 11.13 4.69 -18.67
N CYS A 204 12.35 4.81 -18.15
CA CYS A 204 13.30 5.87 -18.50
C CYS A 204 14.00 5.67 -19.86
N ARG A 205 13.76 4.56 -20.58
CA ARG A 205 14.39 4.36 -21.90
C ARG A 205 13.94 5.43 -22.89
N PRO A 206 14.86 5.97 -23.72
CA PRO A 206 14.54 7.05 -24.65
C PRO A 206 13.40 6.74 -25.63
N ARG A 207 13.22 5.47 -26.00
CA ARG A 207 12.11 5.03 -26.85
C ARG A 207 10.77 5.15 -26.12
N VAL A 208 10.70 4.67 -24.87
CA VAL A 208 9.48 4.74 -24.05
C VAL A 208 9.13 6.19 -23.73
N ALA A 209 10.12 6.98 -23.32
CA ALA A 209 9.94 8.41 -23.04
C ALA A 209 9.42 9.18 -24.29
N ARG A 210 10.00 8.93 -25.46
CA ARG A 210 9.50 9.54 -26.73
C ARG A 210 8.08 9.11 -27.06
N THR A 211 7.76 7.82 -26.95
CA THR A 211 6.40 7.34 -27.18
C THR A 211 5.40 7.97 -26.21
N ALA A 212 5.73 8.03 -24.92
CA ALA A 212 4.89 8.70 -23.92
C ALA A 212 4.70 10.19 -24.22
N GLN A 213 5.76 10.88 -24.67
CA GLN A 213 5.72 12.29 -25.06
C GLN A 213 4.85 12.50 -26.31
N THR A 214 4.98 11.65 -27.33
CA THR A 214 4.16 11.71 -28.55
C THR A 214 2.68 11.45 -28.22
N LEU A 215 2.39 10.44 -27.37
CA LEU A 215 1.03 10.17 -26.92
C LEU A 215 0.46 11.34 -26.11
N GLY A 216 1.27 11.94 -25.23
CA GLY A 216 0.88 13.11 -24.43
C GLY A 216 0.61 14.36 -25.27
N GLN A 217 1.23 14.49 -26.46
CA GLN A 217 0.97 15.58 -27.40
C GLN A 217 -0.26 15.33 -28.27
N SER A 218 -0.57 14.07 -28.56
CA SER A 218 -1.69 13.70 -29.46
C SER A 218 -2.99 13.39 -28.73
N MET A 219 -2.93 13.10 -27.42
CA MET A 219 -4.11 12.81 -26.61
C MET A 219 -4.21 13.81 -25.44
N PRO A 220 -5.42 14.24 -25.06
CA PRO A 220 -5.59 15.00 -23.83
C PRO A 220 -4.98 14.21 -22.65
N LEU A 221 -4.15 14.86 -21.86
CA LEU A 221 -3.51 14.26 -20.68
C LEU A 221 -4.52 13.49 -19.79
N MET A 222 -5.74 14.03 -19.70
CA MET A 222 -6.85 13.39 -19.01
C MET A 222 -7.17 11.99 -19.55
N LEU A 223 -7.18 11.76 -20.86
CA LEU A 223 -7.43 10.44 -21.45
C LEU A 223 -6.26 9.48 -21.22
N LEU A 224 -5.02 9.98 -21.26
CA LEU A 224 -3.83 9.17 -21.01
C LEU A 224 -3.83 8.56 -19.60
N TYR A 225 -4.37 9.27 -18.62
CA TYR A 225 -4.48 8.80 -17.23
C TYR A 225 -5.78 8.06 -16.93
N ILE A 226 -6.91 8.57 -17.43
CA ILE A 226 -8.22 8.00 -17.12
C ILE A 226 -8.41 6.64 -17.78
N LEU A 227 -7.99 6.47 -19.04
CA LEU A 227 -8.22 5.22 -19.76
C LEU A 227 -7.56 3.99 -19.12
N PRO A 228 -6.28 4.00 -18.76
CA PRO A 228 -5.68 2.89 -18.01
C PRO A 228 -6.41 2.62 -16.68
N CYS A 229 -6.83 3.67 -15.97
CA CYS A 229 -7.57 3.52 -14.71
C CYS A 229 -8.92 2.86 -14.91
N LEU A 230 -9.66 3.26 -15.95
CA LEU A 230 -10.94 2.64 -16.30
C LEU A 230 -10.76 1.19 -16.71
N LEU A 231 -9.73 0.87 -17.49
CA LEU A 231 -9.42 -0.51 -17.88
C LEU A 231 -9.09 -1.39 -16.67
N ILE A 232 -8.27 -0.90 -15.75
CA ILE A 232 -7.90 -1.64 -14.55
C ILE A 232 -9.09 -1.73 -13.59
N PHE A 233 -9.93 -0.68 -13.50
CA PHE A 233 -11.17 -0.72 -12.74
C PHE A 233 -12.14 -1.76 -13.32
N ALA A 234 -12.34 -1.78 -14.63
CA ALA A 234 -13.19 -2.77 -15.31
C ALA A 234 -12.67 -4.20 -15.10
N LEU A 235 -11.36 -4.41 -15.24
CA LEU A 235 -10.71 -5.67 -14.93
C LEU A 235 -10.91 -6.06 -13.46
N GLY A 236 -10.80 -5.10 -12.55
CA GLY A 236 -11.07 -5.32 -11.13
C GLY A 236 -12.51 -5.76 -10.88
N GLN A 237 -13.51 -5.15 -11.53
CA GLN A 237 -14.92 -5.58 -11.42
C GLN A 237 -15.11 -7.01 -11.93
N TRP A 238 -14.48 -7.37 -13.05
CA TRP A 238 -14.52 -8.74 -13.57
C TRP A 238 -13.87 -9.76 -12.63
N LEU A 239 -12.81 -9.36 -11.91
CA LEU A 239 -12.11 -10.21 -10.93
C LEU A 239 -12.86 -10.34 -9.61
N TRP A 240 -13.81 -9.45 -9.30
CA TRP A 240 -14.50 -9.38 -8.01
C TRP A 240 -15.20 -10.69 -7.62
N GLU A 241 -15.90 -11.30 -8.54
CA GLU A 241 -16.65 -12.54 -8.27
C GLU A 241 -15.72 -13.72 -7.94
N LYS A 242 -14.57 -13.79 -8.62
CA LYS A 242 -13.62 -14.90 -8.47
C LYS A 242 -12.60 -14.66 -7.35
N TYR A 243 -12.23 -13.42 -7.13
CA TYR A 243 -11.19 -13.02 -6.19
C TYR A 243 -11.65 -11.81 -5.36
N PRO A 244 -12.61 -12.01 -4.46
CA PRO A 244 -13.09 -10.93 -3.58
C PRO A 244 -11.96 -10.38 -2.73
N THR A 245 -12.10 -9.13 -2.29
CA THR A 245 -11.10 -8.48 -1.44
C THR A 245 -10.95 -9.20 -0.10
N THR A 246 -9.77 -9.73 0.14
CA THR A 246 -9.43 -10.49 1.36
C THR A 246 -8.37 -9.81 2.22
N HIS A 247 -7.61 -8.86 1.68
CA HIS A 247 -6.43 -8.24 2.28
C HIS A 247 -5.33 -9.24 2.68
N ALA A 248 -5.37 -10.46 2.11
CA ALA A 248 -4.42 -11.53 2.39
C ALA A 248 -3.18 -11.50 1.49
N PHE A 249 -3.08 -10.55 0.59
CA PHE A 249 -2.05 -10.37 -0.44
C PHE A 249 -2.17 -11.42 -1.57
N PHE A 250 -2.05 -12.71 -1.25
CA PHE A 250 -2.20 -13.78 -2.24
C PHE A 250 -3.69 -13.99 -2.55
N ASN A 251 -4.00 -14.19 -3.83
CA ASN A 251 -5.37 -14.35 -4.35
C ASN A 251 -6.31 -13.14 -4.12
N ASP A 252 -5.76 -11.96 -3.85
CA ASP A 252 -6.50 -10.72 -3.64
C ASP A 252 -6.46 -9.81 -4.89
N TRP A 253 -6.66 -10.42 -6.07
CA TRP A 253 -6.42 -9.79 -7.36
C TRP A 253 -7.31 -8.59 -7.63
N HIS A 254 -8.57 -8.58 -7.16
CA HIS A 254 -9.43 -7.41 -7.25
C HIS A 254 -8.83 -6.20 -6.52
N ASN A 255 -8.41 -6.39 -5.27
CA ASN A 255 -7.80 -5.33 -4.48
C ASN A 255 -6.45 -4.88 -5.07
N HIS A 256 -5.64 -5.82 -5.59
CA HIS A 256 -4.42 -5.48 -6.33
C HIS A 256 -4.71 -4.61 -7.55
N ALA A 257 -5.67 -5.00 -8.40
CA ALA A 257 -6.04 -4.24 -9.58
C ALA A 257 -6.45 -2.81 -9.21
N ARG A 258 -7.34 -2.66 -8.22
CA ARG A 258 -7.83 -1.37 -7.73
C ARG A 258 -6.71 -0.52 -7.12
N SER A 259 -5.99 -1.08 -6.16
CA SER A 259 -5.02 -0.33 -5.36
C SER A 259 -3.77 0.03 -6.16
N PHE A 260 -3.29 -0.90 -7.01
CA PHE A 260 -2.13 -0.66 -7.86
C PHE A 260 -2.40 0.37 -8.94
N SER A 261 -3.61 0.36 -9.56
CA SER A 261 -3.95 1.40 -10.55
C SER A 261 -3.96 2.80 -9.94
N ILE A 262 -4.55 2.96 -8.76
CA ILE A 262 -4.58 4.24 -8.07
C ILE A 262 -3.15 4.69 -7.68
N PHE A 263 -2.32 3.73 -7.24
CA PHE A 263 -0.91 3.98 -6.96
C PHE A 263 -0.15 4.44 -8.22
N LEU A 264 -0.38 3.79 -9.38
CA LEU A 264 0.23 4.20 -10.66
C LEU A 264 -0.25 5.57 -11.14
N VAL A 265 -1.52 5.90 -10.93
CA VAL A 265 -2.02 7.27 -11.19
C VAL A 265 -1.24 8.27 -10.35
N GLY A 266 -1.12 8.03 -9.06
CA GLY A 266 -0.32 8.88 -8.18
C GLY A 266 1.14 9.00 -8.64
N PHE A 267 1.74 7.89 -9.06
CA PHE A 267 3.11 7.86 -9.59
C PHE A 267 3.27 8.72 -10.86
N GLY A 268 2.29 8.71 -11.74
CA GLY A 268 2.32 9.46 -13.00
C GLY A 268 1.94 10.95 -12.88
N LEU A 269 1.40 11.40 -11.74
CA LEU A 269 1.03 12.80 -11.51
C LEU A 269 2.24 13.72 -11.23
N VAL A 270 3.41 13.16 -10.97
CA VAL A 270 4.65 13.85 -10.63
C VAL A 270 5.71 13.63 -11.68
#